data_ca6b09af416f66261ec4b2fa5413e1e4
#
_entry.id   ca6b09af416f66261ec4b2fa5413e1e4
#
_cell.length_a   1.000
_cell.length_b   1.000
_cell.length_c   1.000
_cell.angle_alpha   90.00
_cell.angle_beta   90.00
_cell.angle_gamma   90.00
#
_symmetry.space_group_name_H-M   'P 1'
#
loop_
_entity.id
_entity.type
_entity.pdbx_description
1 polymer ?
#
loop_
_entity_poly.entity_id
_entity_poly.type
_entity_poly.pdbx_seq_one_letter_code
_entity_poly.pdbx_strand_id
1 'polypeptide(L)'
;MSADTTTKPAFDRQGDQSDEARVDAAMRTFVSEFGITAAVHIESCVHCGLCAEACHFYRTTGDPKYTPIHKLEPFRRAYFLEASPLAPLMRKFGLIRKPTIDDLERWQELLYDSCTMCGRCTTVCPMGIDIAELVKEARHGMFVAGLVPERLALMDRAARQWGSPATPGEDLPDILDEVS
;
A
#
# COMPACT_ATOMS: atom_id res chain seq x y z
N MET A 1 10.26 16.68 28.72
CA MET A 1 9.82 17.40 27.52
C MET A 1 8.80 16.50 26.86
N SER A 2 7.52 16.80 27.09
CA SER A 2 6.39 16.03 26.53
C SER A 2 6.37 16.24 25.02
N ALA A 3 6.59 15.17 24.26
CA ALA A 3 6.31 15.18 22.84
C ALA A 3 4.79 15.32 22.68
N ASP A 4 4.41 16.44 22.17
CA ASP A 4 3.04 16.78 21.80
C ASP A 4 2.57 15.76 20.74
N THR A 5 1.64 14.91 21.12
CA THR A 5 1.02 13.88 20.26
C THR A 5 -0.04 14.56 19.38
N THR A 6 0.37 15.61 18.69
CA THR A 6 -0.56 16.45 17.95
C THR A 6 -0.52 16.10 16.48
N THR A 7 -1.65 15.69 16.01
CA THR A 7 -2.13 15.71 14.63
C THR A 7 -1.30 14.88 13.67
N LYS A 8 -1.65 13.60 13.61
CA LYS A 8 -1.47 12.81 12.39
C LYS A 8 -1.97 13.69 11.23
N PRO A 9 -1.14 13.97 10.22
CA PRO A 9 -1.61 14.75 9.08
C PRO A 9 -2.85 14.09 8.52
N ALA A 10 -3.87 14.89 8.26
CA ALA A 10 -5.06 14.40 7.57
C ALA A 10 -4.58 13.71 6.29
N PHE A 11 -4.95 12.45 6.11
CA PHE A 11 -4.56 11.70 4.92
C PHE A 11 -5.07 12.43 3.69
N ASP A 12 -4.21 12.55 2.69
CA ASP A 12 -4.54 13.21 1.44
C ASP A 12 -5.57 12.38 0.69
N ARG A 13 -6.79 12.86 0.68
CA ARG A 13 -7.90 12.27 -0.07
C ARG A 13 -8.02 12.99 -1.41
N GLN A 14 -7.85 12.25 -2.51
CA GLN A 14 -7.98 12.78 -3.86
C GLN A 14 -9.40 12.54 -4.40
N GLY A 15 -10.01 13.57 -5.01
CA GLY A 15 -11.35 13.51 -5.61
C GLY A 15 -12.52 13.45 -4.60
N ASP A 16 -13.75 13.52 -5.11
CA ASP A 16 -14.99 13.66 -4.34
C ASP A 16 -15.71 12.31 -4.07
N GLN A 17 -14.98 11.21 -4.02
CA GLN A 17 -15.58 9.90 -3.74
C GLN A 17 -16.02 9.80 -2.28
N SER A 18 -17.16 9.15 -2.02
CA SER A 18 -17.57 8.81 -0.67
C SER A 18 -16.62 7.77 -0.03
N ASP A 19 -16.55 7.75 1.30
CA ASP A 19 -15.70 6.81 2.04
C ASP A 19 -16.00 5.34 1.69
N GLU A 20 -17.27 5.00 1.52
CA GLU A 20 -17.68 3.66 1.11
C GLU A 20 -17.21 3.33 -0.32
N ALA A 21 -17.33 4.29 -1.24
CA ALA A 21 -16.86 4.10 -2.62
C ALA A 21 -15.34 3.90 -2.69
N ARG A 22 -14.58 4.61 -1.85
CA ARG A 22 -13.12 4.45 -1.74
C ARG A 22 -12.75 3.05 -1.23
N VAL A 23 -13.42 2.60 -0.17
CA VAL A 23 -13.19 1.26 0.37
C VAL A 23 -13.52 0.20 -0.67
N ASP A 24 -14.65 0.33 -1.37
CA ASP A 24 -15.04 -0.63 -2.41
C ASP A 24 -14.10 -0.62 -3.62
N ALA A 25 -13.61 0.54 -4.01
CA ALA A 25 -12.64 0.66 -5.09
C ALA A 25 -11.32 -0.03 -4.72
N ALA A 26 -10.76 0.25 -3.53
CA ALA A 26 -9.56 -0.39 -3.05
C ALA A 26 -9.71 -1.91 -2.98
N MET A 27 -10.79 -2.39 -2.36
CA MET A 27 -11.03 -3.83 -2.16
C MET A 27 -11.19 -4.57 -3.49
N ARG A 28 -11.93 -4.01 -4.45
CA ARG A 28 -12.05 -4.58 -5.79
C ARG A 28 -10.70 -4.65 -6.49
N THR A 29 -9.90 -3.60 -6.41
CA THR A 29 -8.57 -3.56 -7.04
C THR A 29 -7.65 -4.61 -6.42
N PHE A 30 -7.65 -4.74 -5.07
CA PHE A 30 -6.86 -5.76 -4.39
C PHE A 30 -7.22 -7.19 -4.82
N VAL A 31 -8.47 -7.46 -5.14
CA VAL A 31 -8.92 -8.79 -5.57
C VAL A 31 -8.71 -8.99 -7.06
N SER A 32 -9.04 -8.01 -7.90
CA SER A 32 -9.04 -8.16 -9.36
C SER A 32 -7.64 -8.21 -9.96
N GLU A 33 -6.69 -7.44 -9.41
CA GLU A 33 -5.36 -7.31 -9.98
C GLU A 33 -4.38 -8.35 -9.46
N PHE A 34 -4.63 -8.89 -8.25
CA PHE A 34 -3.68 -9.79 -7.60
C PHE A 34 -4.07 -11.25 -7.65
N GLY A 35 -5.33 -11.55 -7.77
CA GLY A 35 -5.87 -12.87 -8.02
C GLY A 35 -5.08 -14.01 -7.36
N ILE A 36 -4.69 -14.99 -8.16
CA ILE A 36 -4.00 -16.21 -7.72
C ILE A 36 -2.61 -15.93 -7.15
N THR A 37 -1.87 -14.97 -7.70
CA THR A 37 -0.48 -14.70 -7.29
C THR A 37 -0.40 -14.17 -5.85
N ALA A 38 -1.25 -13.19 -5.50
CA ALA A 38 -1.29 -12.69 -4.13
C ALA A 38 -1.79 -13.76 -3.15
N ALA A 39 -2.79 -14.56 -3.55
CA ALA A 39 -3.28 -15.66 -2.75
C ALA A 39 -2.16 -16.67 -2.43
N VAL A 40 -1.40 -17.11 -3.45
CA VAL A 40 -0.26 -18.03 -3.26
C VAL A 40 0.77 -17.43 -2.32
N HIS A 41 1.14 -16.18 -2.48
CA HIS A 41 2.12 -15.54 -1.62
C HIS A 41 1.62 -15.39 -0.17
N ILE A 42 0.35 -15.03 0.02
CA ILE A 42 -0.24 -14.89 1.36
C ILE A 42 -0.32 -16.25 2.08
N GLU A 43 -0.76 -17.29 1.37
CA GLU A 43 -0.90 -18.64 1.93
C GLU A 43 0.47 -19.33 2.14
N SER A 44 1.48 -18.99 1.35
CA SER A 44 2.84 -19.54 1.51
C SER A 44 3.60 -18.93 2.69
N CYS A 45 3.10 -17.88 3.30
CA CYS A 45 3.79 -17.21 4.39
C CYS A 45 3.76 -18.02 5.68
N VAL A 46 4.92 -18.52 6.10
CA VAL A 46 5.09 -19.29 7.34
C VAL A 46 5.36 -18.43 8.58
N HIS A 47 5.23 -17.12 8.46
CA HIS A 47 5.43 -16.15 9.55
C HIS A 47 6.78 -16.28 10.29
N CYS A 48 7.86 -16.63 9.59
CA CYS A 48 9.19 -16.85 10.19
C CYS A 48 9.88 -15.58 10.72
N GLY A 49 9.41 -14.39 10.34
CA GLY A 49 9.95 -13.11 10.83
C GLY A 49 11.21 -12.58 10.14
N LEU A 50 11.88 -13.34 9.27
CA LEU A 50 13.13 -12.91 8.60
C LEU A 50 12.98 -11.60 7.82
N CYS A 51 11.82 -11.36 7.22
CA CYS A 51 11.54 -10.11 6.53
C CYS A 51 11.53 -8.89 7.47
N ALA A 52 11.16 -9.07 8.74
CA ALA A 52 11.21 -8.01 9.75
C ALA A 52 12.66 -7.64 10.06
N GLU A 53 13.53 -8.63 10.27
CA GLU A 53 14.95 -8.40 10.53
C GLU A 53 15.66 -7.67 9.37
N ALA A 54 15.20 -7.85 8.14
CA ALA A 54 15.73 -7.15 6.97
C ALA A 54 15.17 -5.73 6.79
N CYS A 55 14.04 -5.42 7.43
CA CYS A 55 13.36 -4.13 7.27
C CYS A 55 13.99 -3.05 8.14
N HIS A 56 14.54 -1.99 7.55
CA HIS A 56 15.15 -0.91 8.32
C HIS A 56 14.13 -0.12 9.17
N PHE A 57 12.88 0.02 8.75
CA PHE A 57 11.84 0.66 9.56
C PHE A 57 11.55 -0.15 10.84
N TYR A 58 11.39 -1.46 10.71
CA TYR A 58 11.21 -2.31 11.88
C TYR A 58 12.42 -2.30 12.79
N ARG A 59 13.62 -2.45 12.24
CA ARG A 59 14.86 -2.46 13.03
C ARG A 59 15.15 -1.16 13.77
N THR A 60 14.74 -0.03 13.20
CA THR A 60 14.95 1.27 13.83
C THR A 60 13.92 1.55 14.92
N THR A 61 12.68 1.13 14.72
CA THR A 61 11.58 1.45 15.62
C THR A 61 11.31 0.37 16.66
N GLY A 62 11.59 -0.90 16.34
CA GLY A 62 11.16 -2.06 17.11
C GLY A 62 9.64 -2.30 17.11
N ASP A 63 8.88 -1.49 16.39
CA ASP A 63 7.42 -1.59 16.39
C ASP A 63 6.94 -2.66 15.39
N PRO A 64 6.23 -3.71 15.86
CA PRO A 64 5.71 -4.79 15.01
C PRO A 64 4.84 -4.31 13.85
N LYS A 65 4.19 -3.15 13.95
CA LYS A 65 3.37 -2.60 12.86
C LYS A 65 4.16 -2.36 11.58
N TYR A 66 5.47 -2.12 11.69
CA TYR A 66 6.32 -1.86 10.53
C TYR A 66 6.93 -3.13 9.90
N THR A 67 6.57 -4.30 10.41
CA THR A 67 7.02 -5.54 9.78
C THR A 67 6.45 -5.66 8.36
N PRO A 68 7.23 -6.16 7.39
CA PRO A 68 6.75 -6.28 6.01
C PRO A 68 5.47 -7.09 5.85
N ILE A 69 5.28 -8.12 6.68
CA ILE A 69 4.06 -8.93 6.62
C ILE A 69 2.79 -8.14 6.99
N HIS A 70 2.87 -7.15 7.88
CA HIS A 70 1.75 -6.30 8.21
C HIS A 70 1.35 -5.37 7.07
N LYS A 71 2.27 -5.06 6.17
CA LYS A 71 1.98 -4.27 4.96
C LYS A 71 1.13 -5.02 3.94
N LEU A 72 1.03 -6.35 4.08
CA LEU A 72 0.18 -7.20 3.26
C LEU A 72 -1.23 -7.41 3.86
N GLU A 73 -1.50 -6.86 5.03
CA GLU A 73 -2.80 -6.98 5.70
C GLU A 73 -3.98 -6.53 4.81
N PRO A 74 -3.88 -5.46 3.99
CA PRO A 74 -4.93 -5.09 3.05
C PRO A 74 -5.37 -6.22 2.13
N PHE A 75 -4.39 -6.89 1.51
CA PHE A 75 -4.66 -8.03 0.63
C PHE A 75 -5.25 -9.21 1.37
N ARG A 76 -4.66 -9.53 2.52
CA ARG A 76 -5.12 -10.63 3.34
C ARG A 76 -6.59 -10.44 3.72
N ARG A 77 -6.99 -9.24 4.11
CA ARG A 77 -8.39 -8.94 4.40
C ARG A 77 -9.28 -9.03 3.17
N ALA A 78 -8.85 -8.45 2.05
CA ALA A 78 -9.58 -8.53 0.80
C ALA A 78 -9.78 -9.98 0.36
N TYR A 79 -8.72 -10.77 0.38
CA TYR A 79 -8.75 -12.19 0.03
C TYR A 79 -9.71 -12.99 0.91
N PHE A 80 -9.63 -12.85 2.23
CA PHE A 80 -10.52 -13.56 3.13
C PHE A 80 -11.99 -13.17 2.99
N LEU A 81 -12.28 -11.91 2.66
CA LEU A 81 -13.64 -11.43 2.48
C LEU A 81 -14.27 -11.91 1.17
N GLU A 82 -13.49 -12.02 0.11
CA GLU A 82 -13.99 -12.30 -1.23
C GLU A 82 -13.81 -13.79 -1.64
N ALA A 83 -12.69 -14.40 -1.26
CA ALA A 83 -12.34 -15.74 -1.69
C ALA A 83 -12.78 -16.84 -0.71
N SER A 84 -13.01 -16.52 0.57
CA SER A 84 -13.40 -17.55 1.54
C SER A 84 -14.87 -17.94 1.40
N PRO A 85 -15.19 -19.22 1.19
CA PRO A 85 -16.58 -19.70 1.14
C PRO A 85 -17.31 -19.53 2.47
N LEU A 86 -16.56 -19.39 3.56
CA LEU A 86 -17.08 -19.16 4.91
C LEU A 86 -17.27 -17.67 5.25
N ALA A 87 -16.83 -16.76 4.38
CA ALA A 87 -16.92 -15.32 4.61
C ALA A 87 -18.34 -14.84 5.00
N PRO A 88 -19.44 -15.27 4.32
CA PRO A 88 -20.79 -14.87 4.69
C PRO A 88 -21.16 -15.27 6.13
N LEU A 89 -20.77 -16.48 6.52
CA LEU A 89 -21.02 -17.02 7.86
C LEU A 89 -20.20 -16.27 8.91
N MET A 90 -18.92 -16.07 8.66
CA MET A 90 -18.00 -15.35 9.55
C MET A 90 -18.42 -13.88 9.72
N ARG A 91 -18.93 -13.24 8.66
CA ARG A 91 -19.51 -11.90 8.75
C ARG A 91 -20.76 -11.85 9.61
N LYS A 92 -21.65 -12.85 9.47
CA LYS A 92 -22.86 -12.97 10.28
C LYS A 92 -22.55 -13.09 11.78
N PHE A 93 -21.46 -13.78 12.14
CA PHE A 93 -20.99 -13.92 13.51
C PHE A 93 -20.05 -12.79 13.98
N GLY A 94 -19.81 -11.76 13.15
CA GLY A 94 -18.92 -10.64 13.49
C GLY A 94 -17.44 -11.00 13.58
N LEU A 95 -17.03 -12.17 13.10
CA LEU A 95 -15.65 -12.64 13.12
C LEU A 95 -14.77 -11.95 12.09
N ILE A 96 -15.37 -11.50 10.99
CA ILE A 96 -14.70 -10.71 9.95
C ILE A 96 -15.55 -9.48 9.68
N ARG A 97 -14.92 -8.31 9.69
CA ARG A 97 -15.56 -7.06 9.29
C ARG A 97 -14.96 -6.52 7.99
N LYS A 98 -15.78 -5.87 7.18
CA LYS A 98 -15.32 -5.10 6.03
C LYS A 98 -14.38 -3.99 6.52
N PRO A 99 -13.25 -3.73 5.83
CA PRO A 99 -12.41 -2.58 6.16
C PRO A 99 -13.20 -1.28 6.11
N THR A 100 -12.81 -0.36 6.97
CA THR A 100 -13.34 0.99 7.00
C THR A 100 -12.36 1.95 6.35
N ILE A 101 -12.79 3.19 6.14
CA ILE A 101 -11.90 4.24 5.65
C ILE A 101 -10.70 4.45 6.59
N ASP A 102 -10.90 4.37 7.89
CA ASP A 102 -9.83 4.49 8.90
C ASP A 102 -8.80 3.35 8.80
N ASP A 103 -9.24 2.15 8.37
CA ASP A 103 -8.32 1.04 8.11
C ASP A 103 -7.44 1.36 6.89
N LEU A 104 -8.03 1.89 5.81
CA LEU A 104 -7.30 2.28 4.61
C LEU A 104 -6.31 3.43 4.91
N GLU A 105 -6.71 4.40 5.69
CA GLU A 105 -5.84 5.51 6.11
C GLU A 105 -4.63 5.01 6.91
N ARG A 106 -4.83 4.05 7.82
CA ARG A 106 -3.70 3.38 8.50
C ARG A 106 -2.80 2.61 7.54
N TRP A 107 -3.36 1.98 6.52
CA TRP A 107 -2.57 1.31 5.49
C TRP A 107 -1.79 2.29 4.61
N GLN A 108 -2.30 3.49 4.39
CA GLN A 108 -1.55 4.54 3.71
C GLN A 108 -0.21 4.82 4.43
N GLU A 109 -0.24 5.02 5.75
CA GLU A 109 0.99 5.15 6.55
C GLU A 109 1.94 3.96 6.35
N LEU A 110 1.42 2.74 6.43
CA LEU A 110 2.24 1.53 6.32
C LEU A 110 2.83 1.33 4.93
N LEU A 111 2.10 1.69 3.89
CA LEU A 111 2.48 1.45 2.52
C LEU A 111 3.40 2.55 1.97
N TYR A 112 3.12 3.82 2.27
CA TYR A 112 3.87 4.95 1.72
C TYR A 112 4.95 5.45 2.68
N ASP A 113 4.63 5.74 3.94
CA ASP A 113 5.55 6.41 4.84
C ASP A 113 6.60 5.46 5.44
N SER A 114 6.23 4.20 5.63
CA SER A 114 7.11 3.19 6.25
C SER A 114 7.65 2.15 5.27
N CYS A 115 7.64 2.42 3.95
CA CYS A 115 8.19 1.52 2.95
C CYS A 115 8.86 2.28 1.80
N THR A 116 10.15 2.08 1.61
CA THR A 116 10.93 2.62 0.49
C THR A 116 10.99 1.68 -0.72
N MET A 117 10.27 0.55 -0.68
CA MET A 117 10.29 -0.48 -1.72
C MET A 117 11.69 -1.02 -2.07
N CYS A 118 12.58 -1.07 -1.08
CA CYS A 118 13.98 -1.47 -1.27
C CYS A 118 14.18 -2.97 -1.58
N GLY A 119 13.16 -3.80 -1.52
CA GLY A 119 13.18 -5.22 -1.86
C GLY A 119 13.88 -6.15 -0.87
N ARG A 120 14.51 -5.65 0.20
CA ARG A 120 15.25 -6.50 1.16
C ARG A 120 14.39 -7.60 1.76
N CYS A 121 13.13 -7.32 2.06
CA CYS A 121 12.20 -8.31 2.62
C CYS A 121 11.92 -9.46 1.63
N THR A 122 11.85 -9.16 0.34
CA THR A 122 11.72 -10.16 -0.73
C THR A 122 12.98 -11.04 -0.80
N THR A 123 14.17 -10.40 -0.78
CA THR A 123 15.45 -11.10 -0.93
C THR A 123 15.73 -12.12 0.18
N VAL A 124 15.29 -11.84 1.41
CA VAL A 124 15.54 -12.74 2.57
C VAL A 124 14.40 -13.73 2.79
N CYS A 125 13.35 -13.70 2.00
CA CYS A 125 12.20 -14.58 2.19
C CYS A 125 12.53 -16.02 1.76
N PRO A 126 12.54 -17.01 2.68
CA PRO A 126 12.87 -18.40 2.33
C PRO A 126 11.77 -19.05 1.48
N MET A 127 10.56 -18.49 1.50
CA MET A 127 9.42 -18.96 0.70
C MET A 127 9.33 -18.29 -0.67
N GLY A 128 10.28 -17.41 -1.01
CA GLY A 128 10.29 -16.70 -2.30
C GLY A 128 9.13 -15.71 -2.50
N ILE A 129 8.54 -15.21 -1.41
CA ILE A 129 7.43 -14.26 -1.50
C ILE A 129 7.96 -12.91 -1.97
N ASP A 130 7.44 -12.39 -3.06
CA ASP A 130 7.75 -11.04 -3.50
C ASP A 130 6.91 -9.99 -2.74
N ILE A 131 7.40 -9.67 -1.53
CA ILE A 131 6.74 -8.70 -0.65
C ILE A 131 6.79 -7.29 -1.26
N ALA A 132 7.86 -6.95 -1.97
CA ALA A 132 8.01 -5.63 -2.57
C ALA A 132 6.97 -5.43 -3.68
N GLU A 133 6.77 -6.42 -4.53
CA GLU A 133 5.73 -6.37 -5.58
C GLU A 133 4.34 -6.26 -4.95
N LEU A 134 4.03 -7.08 -3.94
CA LEU A 134 2.74 -7.00 -3.24
C LEU A 134 2.50 -5.61 -2.61
N VAL A 135 3.54 -4.96 -2.07
CA VAL A 135 3.41 -3.58 -1.55
C VAL A 135 3.16 -2.59 -2.67
N LYS A 136 3.82 -2.73 -3.81
CA LYS A 136 3.61 -1.88 -5.00
C LYS A 136 2.15 -1.93 -5.43
N GLU A 137 1.65 -3.12 -5.50
CA GLU A 137 0.28 -3.37 -5.89
C GLU A 137 -0.72 -2.83 -4.84
N ALA A 138 -0.43 -3.00 -3.54
CA ALA A 138 -1.24 -2.37 -2.50
C ALA A 138 -1.33 -0.85 -2.68
N ARG A 139 -0.22 -0.21 -3.07
CA ARG A 139 -0.21 1.22 -3.40
C ARG A 139 -1.11 1.54 -4.60
N HIS A 140 -1.14 0.67 -5.61
CA HIS A 140 -2.05 0.86 -6.75
C HIS A 140 -3.51 0.84 -6.31
N GLY A 141 -3.93 -0.12 -5.50
CA GLY A 141 -5.29 -0.13 -4.95
C GLY A 141 -5.63 1.09 -4.11
N MET A 142 -4.67 1.58 -3.32
CA MET A 142 -4.82 2.83 -2.57
C MET A 142 -4.93 4.05 -3.49
N PHE A 143 -4.16 4.07 -4.59
CA PHE A 143 -4.23 5.13 -5.60
C PHE A 143 -5.62 5.17 -6.27
N VAL A 144 -6.17 4.02 -6.66
CA VAL A 144 -7.51 3.90 -7.24
C VAL A 144 -8.59 4.38 -6.25
N ALA A 145 -8.39 4.14 -4.96
CA ALA A 145 -9.26 4.67 -3.90
C ALA A 145 -9.07 6.17 -3.64
N GLY A 146 -8.11 6.83 -4.30
CA GLY A 146 -7.77 8.22 -4.06
C GLY A 146 -7.09 8.48 -2.72
N LEU A 147 -6.45 7.47 -2.15
CA LEU A 147 -5.71 7.53 -0.89
C LEU A 147 -4.20 7.47 -1.17
N VAL A 148 -3.67 8.54 -1.67
CA VAL A 148 -2.27 8.67 -2.06
C VAL A 148 -1.70 9.98 -1.53
N PRO A 149 -0.45 10.04 -1.06
CA PRO A 149 0.18 11.27 -0.64
C PRO A 149 0.10 12.35 -1.73
N GLU A 150 -0.25 13.58 -1.36
CA GLU A 150 -0.49 14.68 -2.29
C GLU A 150 0.67 14.88 -3.28
N ARG A 151 1.90 14.77 -2.79
CA ARG A 151 3.08 14.91 -3.67
C ARG A 151 3.11 13.88 -4.79
N LEU A 152 2.75 12.62 -4.50
CA LEU A 152 2.69 11.57 -5.52
C LEU A 152 1.53 11.81 -6.49
N ALA A 153 0.39 12.30 -6.00
CA ALA A 153 -0.73 12.68 -6.86
C ALA A 153 -0.37 13.86 -7.79
N LEU A 154 0.41 14.82 -7.30
CA LEU A 154 0.94 15.92 -8.11
C LEU A 154 1.89 15.41 -9.19
N MET A 155 2.81 14.49 -8.82
CA MET A 155 3.75 13.89 -9.77
C MET A 155 3.03 13.07 -10.85
N ASP A 156 1.99 12.33 -10.50
CA ASP A 156 1.18 11.59 -11.48
C ASP A 156 0.47 12.55 -12.45
N ARG A 157 -0.14 13.62 -11.93
CA ARG A 157 -0.76 14.65 -12.79
C ARG A 157 0.26 15.30 -13.73
N ALA A 158 1.43 15.65 -13.21
CA ALA A 158 2.51 16.22 -14.00
C ALA A 158 2.99 15.24 -15.09
N ALA A 159 3.18 13.97 -14.74
CA ALA A 159 3.60 12.96 -15.70
C ALA A 159 2.56 12.75 -16.81
N ARG A 160 1.27 12.79 -16.48
CA ARG A 160 0.20 12.68 -17.48
C ARG A 160 0.09 13.91 -18.38
N GLN A 161 0.32 15.08 -17.82
CA GLN A 161 0.20 16.35 -18.56
C GLN A 161 1.42 16.63 -19.43
N TRP A 162 2.62 16.38 -18.91
CA TRP A 162 3.88 16.80 -19.52
C TRP A 162 4.80 15.64 -19.95
N GLY A 163 4.41 14.40 -19.66
CA GLY A 163 5.26 13.23 -19.91
C GLY A 163 6.39 13.04 -18.90
N SER A 164 6.54 13.96 -17.94
CA SER A 164 7.56 13.90 -16.89
C SER A 164 6.94 14.27 -15.52
N PRO A 165 7.30 13.55 -14.45
CA PRO A 165 6.85 13.88 -13.11
C PRO A 165 7.59 15.05 -12.47
N ALA A 166 8.74 15.46 -13.01
CA ALA A 166 9.64 16.43 -12.40
C ALA A 166 9.86 17.68 -13.26
N THR A 167 9.68 17.58 -14.58
CA THR A 167 10.02 18.67 -15.50
C THR A 167 8.80 19.02 -16.35
N PRO A 168 8.36 20.28 -16.39
CA PRO A 168 7.37 20.73 -17.35
C PRO A 168 7.82 20.41 -18.78
N GLY A 169 6.87 19.97 -19.62
CA GLY A 169 7.19 19.61 -21.00
C GLY A 169 7.75 20.75 -21.84
N GLU A 170 7.46 21.98 -21.46
CA GLU A 170 7.98 23.22 -22.07
C GLU A 170 9.47 23.42 -21.79
N ASP A 171 9.97 22.98 -20.63
CA ASP A 171 11.40 23.10 -20.26
C ASP A 171 12.25 21.92 -20.73
N LEU A 172 11.63 20.83 -21.21
CA LEU A 172 12.32 19.62 -21.60
C LEU A 172 13.27 19.82 -22.82
N PRO A 173 12.93 20.57 -23.87
CA PRO A 173 13.84 20.84 -24.98
C PRO A 173 15.09 21.57 -24.53
N ASP A 174 14.97 22.60 -23.69
CA ASP A 174 16.09 23.39 -23.21
C ASP A 174 17.08 22.54 -22.38
N ILE A 175 16.55 21.65 -21.52
CA ILE A 175 17.35 20.74 -20.73
C ILE A 175 18.09 19.71 -21.62
N LEU A 176 17.44 19.22 -22.67
CA LEU A 176 18.05 18.26 -23.59
C LEU A 176 19.16 18.92 -24.42
N ASP A 177 19.00 20.19 -24.78
CA ASP A 177 20.02 20.94 -25.49
C ASP A 177 21.26 21.25 -24.63
N GLU A 178 21.09 21.45 -23.33
CA GLU A 178 22.19 21.63 -22.37
C GLU A 178 23.03 20.35 -22.16
N VAL A 179 22.47 19.17 -22.41
CA VAL A 179 23.11 17.87 -22.14
C VAL A 179 23.72 17.28 -23.42
N SER A 180 23.42 17.84 -24.58
CA SER A 180 23.95 17.42 -25.92
C SER A 180 25.29 18.04 -26.26
#